data_22041bc7f56f238623a8d6970ed7b7f6
#
_entry.id   22041bc7f56f238623a8d6970ed7b7f6
#
_cell.length_a   1.000
_cell.length_b   1.000
_cell.length_c   1.000
_cell.angle_alpha   90.00
_cell.angle_beta   90.00
_cell.angle_gamma   90.00
#
_symmetry.space_group_name_H-M   'P 1'
#
loop_
_entity.id
_entity.type
_entity.pdbx_description
1 polymer ?
#
loop_
_entity_poly.entity_id
_entity_poly.type
_entity_poly.pdbx_seq_one_letter_code
_entity_poly.pdbx_strand_id
1 'polypeptide(L)'
;MSIITENTITKNVLERGLFPSNEVMLDLKKLKKVYPTPKGDYVVLEDLNLQIKKEEFVTIIGHSGCGKTTMLSMIAGLNPISGGNISVLGKHIRGPGPDRGVIFQSPSLMPWMTSLQNVLLGVNQVFPDATKAQRKDVAKYY
;
A
#
# COMPACT_ATOMS: atom_id res chain seq x y z
N MET A 1 -36.72 25.54 13.65
CA MET A 1 -35.88 24.58 14.40
C MET A 1 -35.97 23.25 13.68
N SER A 2 -35.06 23.01 12.73
CA SER A 2 -35.10 21.80 11.89
C SER A 2 -34.42 20.66 12.66
N ILE A 3 -35.18 19.61 12.95
CA ILE A 3 -34.70 18.40 13.54
C ILE A 3 -33.92 17.67 12.45
N ILE A 4 -32.59 17.75 12.51
CA ILE A 4 -31.73 16.89 11.68
C ILE A 4 -31.81 15.50 12.31
N THR A 5 -32.61 14.63 11.71
CA THR A 5 -32.71 13.24 12.15
C THR A 5 -31.38 12.50 11.88
N GLU A 6 -30.93 11.68 12.81
CA GLU A 6 -29.72 10.83 12.69
C GLU A 6 -29.63 10.11 11.34
N ASN A 7 -30.75 9.69 10.79
CA ASN A 7 -30.85 9.05 9.47
C ASN A 7 -30.34 9.90 8.30
N THR A 8 -30.52 11.23 8.35
CA THR A 8 -30.09 12.12 7.25
C THR A 8 -28.57 12.32 7.28
N ILE A 9 -27.96 12.42 8.47
CA ILE A 9 -26.51 12.54 8.62
C ILE A 9 -25.86 11.23 8.18
N THR A 10 -26.36 10.09 8.65
CA THR A 10 -25.85 8.75 8.29
C THR A 10 -25.91 8.51 6.80
N LYS A 11 -27.02 8.86 6.13
CA LYS A 11 -27.19 8.70 4.68
C LYS A 11 -26.19 9.56 3.89
N ASN A 12 -26.03 10.84 4.25
CA ASN A 12 -25.08 11.74 3.58
C ASN A 12 -23.62 11.33 3.78
N VAL A 13 -23.29 10.73 4.93
CA VAL A 13 -21.95 10.23 5.25
C VAL A 13 -21.68 8.94 4.46
N LEU A 14 -22.66 8.03 4.35
CA LEU A 14 -22.57 6.82 3.52
C LEU A 14 -22.40 7.15 2.02
N GLU A 15 -23.16 8.14 1.51
CA GLU A 15 -23.07 8.57 0.11
C GLU A 15 -21.72 9.24 -0.21
N ARG A 16 -21.02 9.80 0.78
CA ARG A 16 -19.69 10.39 0.63
C ARG A 16 -18.54 9.39 0.84
N GLY A 17 -18.84 8.11 1.09
CA GLY A 17 -17.82 7.08 1.34
C GLY A 17 -17.00 7.31 2.61
N LEU A 18 -17.58 7.99 3.61
CA LEU A 18 -16.90 8.32 4.87
C LEU A 18 -16.85 7.15 5.87
N PHE A 19 -17.57 6.05 5.59
CA PHE A 19 -17.46 4.81 6.36
C PHE A 19 -16.64 3.78 5.59
N PRO A 20 -15.74 3.06 6.24
CA PRO A 20 -14.98 1.99 5.62
C PRO A 20 -15.94 0.93 5.08
N SER A 21 -15.72 0.50 3.84
CA SER A 21 -16.46 -0.60 3.26
C SER A 21 -16.12 -1.89 4.02
N ASN A 22 -17.05 -2.89 4.01
CA ASN A 22 -16.74 -4.20 4.57
C ASN A 22 -15.81 -5.04 3.67
N GLU A 23 -15.44 -4.51 2.49
CA GLU A 23 -14.56 -5.17 1.54
C GLU A 23 -13.13 -5.20 2.08
N VAL A 24 -12.55 -6.40 2.19
CA VAL A 24 -11.16 -6.58 2.61
C VAL A 24 -10.25 -6.17 1.47
N MET A 25 -9.47 -5.11 1.69
CA MET A 25 -8.50 -4.61 0.73
C MET A 25 -7.16 -5.34 0.84
N LEU A 26 -6.64 -5.51 2.05
CA LEU A 26 -5.38 -6.21 2.34
C LEU A 26 -5.64 -7.36 3.31
N ASP A 27 -5.14 -8.53 2.99
CA ASP A 27 -5.25 -9.73 3.83
C ASP A 27 -3.89 -10.41 3.98
N LEU A 28 -3.38 -10.43 5.21
CA LEU A 28 -2.17 -11.13 5.61
C LEU A 28 -2.58 -12.37 6.39
N LYS A 29 -2.12 -13.55 5.94
CA LYS A 29 -2.41 -14.83 6.59
C LYS A 29 -1.11 -15.56 6.94
N LYS A 30 -0.91 -15.80 8.23
CA LYS A 30 0.25 -16.54 8.77
C LYS A 30 1.58 -16.04 8.18
N LEU A 31 1.67 -14.70 8.02
CA LEU A 31 2.83 -14.08 7.39
C LEU A 31 4.08 -14.34 8.22
N LYS A 32 5.10 -14.86 7.57
CA LYS A 32 6.40 -15.19 8.16
C LYS A 32 7.53 -14.55 7.38
N LYS A 33 8.51 -14.01 8.10
CA LYS A 33 9.78 -13.54 7.53
C LYS A 33 10.95 -14.02 8.33
N VAL A 34 11.85 -14.72 7.68
CA VAL A 34 13.09 -15.26 8.23
C VAL A 34 14.25 -14.78 7.35
N TYR A 35 15.32 -14.37 7.97
CA TYR A 35 16.59 -14.09 7.31
C TYR A 35 17.62 -15.13 7.73
N PRO A 36 18.19 -15.90 6.81
CA PRO A 36 19.28 -16.81 7.14
C PRO A 36 20.52 -16.00 7.54
N THR A 37 21.16 -16.38 8.65
CA THR A 37 22.40 -15.75 9.10
C THR A 37 23.45 -16.82 9.39
N PRO A 38 24.76 -16.48 9.43
CA PRO A 38 25.81 -17.44 9.79
C PRO A 38 25.64 -18.09 11.17
N LYS A 39 24.85 -17.48 12.05
CA LYS A 39 24.57 -17.97 13.41
C LYS A 39 23.22 -18.70 13.51
N GLY A 40 22.55 -18.96 12.39
CA GLY A 40 21.23 -19.58 12.34
C GLY A 40 20.16 -18.60 11.81
N ASP A 41 18.94 -19.07 11.73
CA ASP A 41 17.81 -18.32 11.19
C ASP A 41 17.38 -17.20 12.15
N TYR A 42 17.29 -15.97 11.63
CA TYR A 42 16.73 -14.82 12.34
C TYR A 42 15.27 -14.60 11.95
N VAL A 43 14.35 -14.93 12.85
CA VAL A 43 12.92 -14.76 12.63
C VAL A 43 12.52 -13.31 12.97
N VAL A 44 12.06 -12.56 11.98
CA VAL A 44 11.61 -11.16 12.13
C VAL A 44 10.11 -11.08 12.35
N LEU A 45 9.35 -11.91 11.65
CA LEU A 45 7.89 -11.99 11.76
C LEU A 45 7.48 -13.47 11.73
N GLU A 46 6.56 -13.84 12.60
CA GLU A 46 6.00 -15.18 12.67
C GLU A 46 4.51 -15.14 12.94
N ASP A 47 3.76 -15.91 12.14
CA ASP A 47 2.31 -16.09 12.24
C ASP A 47 1.49 -14.78 12.32
N LEU A 48 1.92 -13.73 11.59
CA LEU A 48 1.22 -12.46 11.58
C LEU A 48 -0.03 -12.56 10.71
N ASN A 49 -1.16 -12.24 11.32
CA ASN A 49 -2.47 -12.17 10.68
C ASN A 49 -3.00 -10.75 10.80
N LEU A 50 -3.41 -10.14 9.68
CA LEU A 50 -3.95 -8.78 9.64
C LEU A 50 -4.87 -8.64 8.45
N GLN A 51 -6.05 -8.06 8.66
CA GLN A 51 -6.95 -7.65 7.59
C GLN A 51 -7.17 -6.14 7.68
N ILE A 52 -7.07 -5.47 6.53
CA ILE A 52 -7.38 -4.05 6.37
C ILE A 52 -8.48 -3.93 5.33
N LYS A 53 -9.54 -3.23 5.70
CA LYS A 53 -10.67 -2.97 4.82
C LYS A 53 -10.39 -1.77 3.92
N LYS A 54 -11.14 -1.67 2.85
CA LYS A 54 -11.11 -0.51 1.96
C LYS A 54 -11.46 0.76 2.73
N GLU A 55 -10.76 1.86 2.45
CA GLU A 55 -10.94 3.16 3.10
C GLU A 55 -10.55 3.18 4.60
N GLU A 56 -9.97 2.12 5.12
CA GLU A 56 -9.50 2.07 6.49
C GLU A 56 -8.11 2.72 6.61
N PHE A 57 -7.93 3.55 7.65
CA PHE A 57 -6.63 4.12 8.03
C PHE A 57 -6.05 3.30 9.18
N VAL A 58 -4.88 2.69 8.95
CA VAL A 58 -4.23 1.80 9.92
C VAL A 58 -2.86 2.34 10.32
N THR A 59 -2.61 2.43 11.62
CA THR A 59 -1.31 2.80 12.18
C THR A 59 -0.65 1.59 12.82
N ILE A 60 0.63 1.36 12.47
CA ILE A 60 1.43 0.28 13.05
C ILE A 60 2.45 0.87 14.01
N ILE A 61 2.33 0.55 15.29
CA ILE A 61 3.17 1.04 16.36
C ILE A 61 4.02 -0.09 16.93
N GLY A 62 5.25 0.20 17.31
CA GLY A 62 6.17 -0.75 17.94
C GLY A 62 7.57 -0.16 18.06
N HIS A 63 8.40 -0.77 18.89
CA HIS A 63 9.80 -0.35 19.09
C HIS A 63 10.64 -0.48 17.80
N SER A 64 11.81 0.15 17.78
CA SER A 64 12.75 0.01 16.66
C SER A 64 13.18 -1.46 16.49
N GLY A 65 13.28 -1.92 15.24
CA GLY A 65 13.69 -3.30 14.94
C GLY A 65 12.63 -4.38 15.07
N CYS A 66 11.38 -4.08 15.48
CA CYS A 66 10.32 -5.08 15.61
C CYS A 66 9.66 -5.55 14.29
N GLY A 67 10.20 -5.18 13.13
CA GLY A 67 9.74 -5.69 11.85
C GLY A 67 8.71 -4.83 11.09
N LYS A 68 8.35 -3.63 11.56
CA LYS A 68 7.37 -2.74 10.87
C LYS A 68 7.74 -2.45 9.42
N THR A 69 8.96 -2.00 9.19
CA THR A 69 9.46 -1.70 7.82
C THR A 69 9.56 -2.98 6.98
N THR A 70 9.94 -4.10 7.60
CA THR A 70 9.98 -5.41 6.91
C THR A 70 8.59 -5.82 6.45
N MET A 71 7.57 -5.68 7.30
CA MET A 71 6.19 -5.98 6.95
C MET A 71 5.70 -5.06 5.83
N LEU A 72 5.91 -3.74 5.94
CA LEU A 72 5.53 -2.79 4.88
C LEU A 72 6.22 -3.10 3.54
N SER A 73 7.51 -3.45 3.56
CA SER A 73 8.24 -3.81 2.33
C SER A 73 7.74 -5.12 1.70
N MET A 74 7.25 -6.07 2.49
CA MET A 74 6.60 -7.28 1.97
C MET A 74 5.21 -6.97 1.38
N ILE A 75 4.42 -6.11 2.03
CA ILE A 75 3.13 -5.63 1.49
C ILE A 75 3.34 -4.86 0.18
N ALA A 76 4.39 -4.06 0.11
CA ALA A 76 4.78 -3.37 -1.13
C ALA A 76 5.26 -4.32 -2.25
N GLY A 77 5.56 -5.58 -1.93
CA GLY A 77 6.14 -6.54 -2.87
C GLY A 77 7.63 -6.34 -3.13
N LEU A 78 8.31 -5.50 -2.33
CA LEU A 78 9.74 -5.22 -2.45
C LEU A 78 10.61 -6.26 -1.77
N ASN A 79 10.04 -7.01 -0.82
CA ASN A 79 10.74 -8.03 -0.05
C ASN A 79 9.91 -9.33 -0.08
N PRO A 80 10.49 -10.47 -0.51
CA PRO A 80 9.76 -11.72 -0.55
C PRO A 80 9.42 -12.22 0.85
N ILE A 81 8.28 -12.87 0.98
CA ILE A 81 7.86 -13.54 2.21
C ILE A 81 8.62 -14.86 2.37
N SER A 82 8.81 -15.34 3.62
CA SER A 82 9.36 -16.67 3.90
C SER A 82 8.26 -17.71 4.13
N GLY A 83 7.04 -17.27 4.42
CA GLY A 83 5.87 -18.14 4.59
C GLY A 83 4.59 -17.34 4.74
N GLY A 84 3.47 -18.02 4.68
CA GLY A 84 2.16 -17.39 4.72
C GLY A 84 1.73 -16.82 3.38
N ASN A 85 0.85 -15.83 3.42
CA ASN A 85 0.28 -15.20 2.23
C ASN A 85 -0.01 -13.71 2.44
N ILE A 86 0.14 -12.94 1.35
CA ILE A 86 -0.33 -11.56 1.25
C ILE A 86 -1.20 -11.42 0.01
N SER A 87 -2.42 -10.90 0.18
CA SER A 87 -3.30 -10.57 -0.94
C SER A 87 -3.88 -9.17 -0.84
N VAL A 88 -4.03 -8.51 -1.99
CA VAL A 88 -4.69 -7.22 -2.16
C VAL A 88 -5.90 -7.43 -3.05
N LEU A 89 -7.09 -7.06 -2.60
CA LEU A 89 -8.36 -7.30 -3.29
C LEU A 89 -8.48 -8.76 -3.79
N GLY A 90 -8.11 -9.71 -2.94
CA GLY A 90 -8.12 -11.15 -3.23
C GLY A 90 -7.01 -11.65 -4.16
N LYS A 91 -6.16 -10.78 -4.72
CA LYS A 91 -5.04 -11.17 -5.59
C LYS A 91 -3.75 -11.30 -4.80
N HIS A 92 -3.06 -12.44 -4.93
CA HIS A 92 -1.77 -12.66 -4.28
C HIS A 92 -0.69 -11.70 -4.79
N ILE A 93 0.07 -11.10 -3.88
CA ILE A 93 1.21 -10.25 -4.19
C ILE A 93 2.39 -11.14 -4.60
N ARG A 94 2.92 -10.89 -5.80
CA ARG A 94 4.13 -11.57 -6.32
C ARG A 94 5.33 -10.65 -6.47
N GLY A 95 5.11 -9.34 -6.37
CA GLY A 95 6.13 -8.32 -6.53
C GLY A 95 5.53 -6.91 -6.45
N PRO A 96 6.31 -5.85 -6.71
CA PRO A 96 5.81 -4.49 -6.81
C PRO A 96 4.74 -4.36 -7.90
N GLY A 97 3.76 -3.48 -7.69
CA GLY A 97 2.69 -3.27 -8.65
C GLY A 97 2.06 -1.88 -8.54
N PRO A 98 1.38 -1.40 -9.60
CA PRO A 98 0.75 -0.08 -9.65
C PRO A 98 -0.49 0.04 -8.75
N ASP A 99 -0.95 -1.07 -8.20
CA ASP A 99 -2.07 -1.18 -7.26
C ASP A 99 -1.70 -0.73 -5.83
N ARG A 100 -0.42 -0.44 -5.58
CA ARG A 100 0.11 0.00 -4.28
C ARG A 100 1.09 1.15 -4.43
N GLY A 101 0.86 2.25 -3.69
CA GLY A 101 1.81 3.34 -3.54
C GLY A 101 2.62 3.20 -2.26
N VAL A 102 3.92 3.47 -2.31
CA VAL A 102 4.81 3.49 -1.14
C VAL A 102 5.46 4.85 -1.02
N ILE A 103 5.32 5.47 0.15
CA ILE A 103 6.07 6.67 0.51
C ILE A 103 7.24 6.24 1.38
N PHE A 104 8.47 6.44 0.89
CA PHE A 104 9.68 6.10 1.61
C PHE A 104 10.04 7.16 2.66
N GLN A 105 10.77 6.77 3.70
CA GLN A 105 11.24 7.68 4.76
C GLN A 105 12.25 8.72 4.24
N SER A 106 13.01 8.38 3.20
CA SER A 106 13.94 9.30 2.53
C SER A 106 13.41 9.70 1.15
N PRO A 107 13.78 10.89 0.64
CA PRO A 107 13.43 11.30 -0.71
C PRO A 107 13.88 10.25 -1.72
N SER A 108 12.96 9.79 -2.56
CA SER A 108 13.20 8.74 -3.56
C SER A 108 13.15 9.24 -5.00
N LEU A 109 13.17 10.57 -5.18
CA LEU A 109 13.28 11.18 -6.50
C LEU A 109 14.67 10.92 -7.10
N MET A 110 14.72 10.66 -8.40
CA MET A 110 15.97 10.53 -9.15
C MET A 110 16.62 11.92 -9.28
N PRO A 111 17.76 12.19 -8.61
CA PRO A 111 18.33 13.54 -8.54
C PRO A 111 18.86 14.04 -9.90
N TRP A 112 19.11 13.15 -10.84
CA TRP A 112 19.54 13.46 -12.22
C TRP A 112 18.37 13.71 -13.17
N MET A 113 17.12 13.62 -12.70
CA MET A 113 15.92 13.85 -13.48
C MET A 113 15.22 15.13 -13.06
N THR A 114 14.57 15.81 -14.01
CA THR A 114 13.67 16.92 -13.70
C THR A 114 12.42 16.43 -12.96
N SER A 115 11.67 17.33 -12.30
CA SER A 115 10.40 17.00 -11.65
C SER A 115 9.44 16.28 -12.59
N LEU A 116 9.26 16.82 -13.80
CA LEU A 116 8.41 16.19 -14.82
C LEU A 116 8.89 14.78 -15.20
N GLN A 117 10.19 14.55 -15.32
CA GLN A 117 10.74 13.24 -15.63
C GLN A 117 10.49 12.25 -14.49
N ASN A 118 10.62 12.67 -13.23
CA ASN A 118 10.30 11.84 -12.08
C ASN A 118 8.83 11.43 -12.05
N VAL A 119 7.88 12.36 -12.31
CA VAL A 119 6.46 12.05 -12.42
C VAL A 119 6.20 11.08 -13.58
N LEU A 120 6.85 11.30 -14.72
CA LEU A 120 6.72 10.44 -15.90
C LEU A 120 7.14 8.99 -15.65
N LEU A 121 8.02 8.69 -14.71
CA LEU A 121 8.37 7.31 -14.35
C LEU A 121 7.12 6.53 -13.89
N GLY A 122 6.32 7.12 -12.99
CA GLY A 122 5.08 6.50 -12.52
C GLY A 122 4.00 6.46 -13.61
N VAL A 123 3.79 7.57 -14.32
CA VAL A 123 2.80 7.67 -15.40
C VAL A 123 3.08 6.64 -16.51
N ASN A 124 4.33 6.43 -16.89
CA ASN A 124 4.70 5.43 -17.90
C ASN A 124 4.35 4.00 -17.47
N GLN A 125 4.45 3.73 -16.18
CA GLN A 125 4.14 2.39 -15.65
C GLN A 125 2.63 2.14 -15.55
N VAL A 126 1.87 3.17 -15.22
CA VAL A 126 0.40 3.07 -15.03
C VAL A 126 -0.35 3.11 -16.37
N PHE A 127 0.18 3.84 -17.36
CA PHE A 127 -0.45 4.02 -18.68
C PHE A 127 0.46 3.53 -19.83
N PRO A 128 0.77 2.22 -19.90
CA PRO A 128 1.70 1.68 -20.91
C PRO A 128 1.19 1.85 -22.34
N ASP A 129 -0.14 1.83 -22.55
CA ASP A 129 -0.77 1.91 -23.86
C ASP A 129 -1.03 3.35 -24.33
N ALA A 130 -0.83 4.36 -23.46
CA ALA A 130 -1.01 5.75 -23.82
C ALA A 130 0.15 6.27 -24.69
N THR A 131 -0.14 7.22 -25.60
CA THR A 131 0.88 7.89 -26.38
C THR A 131 1.81 8.73 -25.51
N LYS A 132 3.02 9.04 -26.00
CA LYS A 132 3.99 9.89 -25.29
C LYS A 132 3.42 11.28 -24.97
N ALA A 133 2.60 11.85 -25.86
CA ALA A 133 1.94 13.13 -25.65
C ALA A 133 0.94 13.05 -24.49
N GLN A 134 0.04 12.07 -24.52
CA GLN A 134 -0.94 11.84 -23.46
C GLN A 134 -0.30 11.64 -22.10
N ARG A 135 0.75 10.80 -22.01
CA ARG A 135 1.50 10.59 -20.75
C ARG A 135 2.13 11.88 -20.24
N LYS A 136 2.66 12.72 -21.14
CA LYS A 136 3.23 14.03 -20.75
C LYS A 136 2.16 14.99 -20.23
N ASP A 137 0.97 15.00 -20.82
CA ASP A 137 -0.12 15.84 -20.37
C ASP A 137 -0.67 15.38 -19.00
N VAL A 138 -0.82 14.08 -18.80
CA VAL A 138 -1.12 13.52 -17.47
C VAL A 138 -0.06 13.90 -16.45
N ALA A 139 1.23 13.77 -16.78
CA ALA A 139 2.32 14.09 -15.86
C ALA A 139 2.43 15.58 -15.51
N LYS A 140 1.91 16.49 -16.33
CA LYS A 140 1.85 17.93 -16.04
C LYS A 140 0.70 18.31 -15.10
N TYR A 141 -0.30 17.45 -15.00
CA TYR A 141 -1.44 17.65 -14.10
C TYR A 141 -1.03 17.40 -12.64
N TYR A 142 -0.10 16.51 -12.39
CA TYR A 142 0.47 16.20 -11.08
C TYR A 142 1.72 17.05 -10.77
#